data_9e3ae30f2bd905fe87899ddfb8699624
#
_entry.id   9e3ae30f2bd905fe87899ddfb8699624
#
_cell.length_a   1.000
_cell.length_b   1.000
_cell.length_c   1.000
_cell.angle_alpha   90.00
_cell.angle_beta   90.00
_cell.angle_gamma   90.00
#
_symmetry.space_group_name_H-M   'P 1'
#
loop_
_entity.id
_entity.type
_entity.pdbx_description
1 polymer ?
#
loop_
_entity_poly.entity_id
_entity_poly.type
_entity_poly.pdbx_seq_one_letter_code
_entity_poly.pdbx_strand_id
1 'polypeptide(L)'
;MRTQKVNTATNESAEPFNSGFTESCRVEQPERKMRIVPFLFCSPVGDTLAADWLRRSSDYNGGSWDYFLIPKRVQGKIAPHTIITTQVTTGFIAPAGELTFKMDIAGNYFSAEVSAQAAGIIATLMVMNGLSWKLSEMGPAYSGLCEGLIVRQDAIKDYISIIKHPERHLIWRAID
;
A
#
# COMPACT_ATOMS: atom_id res chain seq x y z
N MET A 1 -17.16 -4.99 -55.77
CA MET A 1 -17.69 -5.01 -54.38
C MET A 1 -16.58 -5.39 -53.45
N ARG A 2 -16.01 -4.40 -52.70
CA ARG A 2 -14.98 -4.61 -51.67
C ARG A 2 -15.68 -4.55 -50.31
N THR A 3 -15.73 -5.71 -49.64
CA THR A 3 -16.28 -5.79 -48.28
C THR A 3 -15.23 -5.27 -47.31
N GLN A 4 -15.51 -4.16 -46.65
CA GLN A 4 -14.70 -3.67 -45.50
C GLN A 4 -14.98 -4.55 -44.28
N LYS A 5 -13.92 -5.16 -43.76
CA LYS A 5 -13.94 -5.76 -42.42
C LYS A 5 -13.91 -4.64 -41.38
N VAL A 6 -14.99 -4.50 -40.63
CA VAL A 6 -15.05 -3.68 -39.44
C VAL A 6 -14.28 -4.42 -38.33
N ASN A 7 -13.13 -3.87 -37.93
CA ASN A 7 -12.43 -4.29 -36.73
C ASN A 7 -13.22 -3.77 -35.52
N THR A 8 -13.98 -4.64 -34.90
CA THR A 8 -14.50 -4.42 -33.54
C THR A 8 -13.33 -4.57 -32.58
N ALA A 9 -12.79 -3.44 -32.15
CA ALA A 9 -11.92 -3.40 -30.97
C ALA A 9 -12.76 -3.85 -29.77
N THR A 10 -12.44 -5.03 -29.25
CA THR A 10 -12.95 -5.52 -27.96
C THR A 10 -12.43 -4.57 -26.88
N ASN A 11 -13.32 -3.76 -26.36
CA ASN A 11 -13.13 -2.99 -25.14
C ASN A 11 -12.86 -4.03 -24.03
N GLU A 12 -11.61 -4.20 -23.63
CA GLU A 12 -11.27 -4.88 -22.39
C GLU A 12 -11.88 -4.02 -21.27
N SER A 13 -13.05 -4.41 -20.82
CA SER A 13 -13.69 -3.84 -19.64
C SER A 13 -12.74 -4.08 -18.47
N ALA A 14 -12.14 -3.00 -17.95
CA ALA A 14 -11.36 -3.04 -16.73
C ALA A 14 -12.21 -3.71 -15.64
N GLU A 15 -11.78 -4.89 -15.17
CA GLU A 15 -12.48 -5.58 -14.08
C GLU A 15 -12.59 -4.64 -12.87
N PRO A 16 -13.76 -4.56 -12.23
CA PRO A 16 -13.95 -3.62 -11.14
C PRO A 16 -13.00 -3.94 -9.99
N PHE A 17 -12.31 -2.91 -9.52
CA PHE A 17 -11.52 -2.94 -8.30
C PHE A 17 -12.35 -3.50 -7.14
N ASN A 18 -11.83 -4.49 -6.42
CA ASN A 18 -12.53 -5.08 -5.27
C ASN A 18 -12.33 -4.21 -4.01
N SER A 19 -12.93 -3.02 -4.00
CA SER A 19 -12.91 -2.10 -2.86
C SER A 19 -13.46 -2.75 -1.58
N GLY A 20 -14.42 -3.65 -1.71
CA GLY A 20 -14.99 -4.39 -0.60
C GLY A 20 -13.98 -5.27 0.13
N PHE A 21 -12.97 -5.81 -0.56
CA PHE A 21 -11.91 -6.56 0.10
C PHE A 21 -11.03 -5.67 0.99
N THR A 22 -10.58 -4.54 0.49
CA THR A 22 -9.78 -3.58 1.27
C THR A 22 -10.54 -3.11 2.50
N GLU A 23 -11.82 -2.77 2.36
CA GLU A 23 -12.65 -2.39 3.50
C GLU A 23 -12.79 -3.52 4.53
N SER A 24 -12.86 -4.78 4.11
CA SER A 24 -12.87 -5.92 5.02
C SER A 24 -11.57 -6.09 5.82
N CYS A 25 -10.47 -5.51 5.34
CA CYS A 25 -9.17 -5.50 6.03
C CYS A 25 -9.02 -4.33 7.02
N ARG A 26 -9.97 -3.39 7.05
CA ARG A 26 -9.96 -2.27 7.99
C ARG A 26 -10.11 -2.76 9.42
N VAL A 27 -9.27 -2.26 10.30
CA VAL A 27 -9.28 -2.60 11.73
C VAL A 27 -10.04 -1.53 12.50
N GLU A 28 -11.15 -1.92 13.11
CA GLU A 28 -12.00 -1.02 13.87
C GLU A 28 -11.71 -1.05 15.38
N GLN A 29 -11.29 -2.20 15.89
CA GLN A 29 -11.09 -2.43 17.32
C GLN A 29 -9.87 -1.66 17.85
N PRO A 30 -10.00 -0.80 18.89
CA PRO A 30 -8.91 0.03 19.41
C PRO A 30 -7.68 -0.78 19.83
N GLU A 31 -7.88 -1.91 20.52
CA GLU A 31 -6.78 -2.77 20.98
C GLU A 31 -5.96 -3.36 19.83
N ARG A 32 -6.61 -3.64 18.72
CA ARG A 32 -5.94 -4.12 17.51
C ARG A 32 -5.19 -2.99 16.80
N LYS A 33 -5.78 -1.79 16.72
CA LYS A 33 -5.13 -0.60 16.15
C LYS A 33 -3.81 -0.30 16.85
N MET A 34 -3.76 -0.37 18.17
CA MET A 34 -2.53 -0.15 18.96
C MET A 34 -1.41 -1.13 18.63
N ARG A 35 -1.73 -2.34 18.17
CA ARG A 35 -0.74 -3.37 17.84
C ARG A 35 -0.23 -3.30 16.41
N ILE A 36 -0.97 -2.65 15.52
CA ILE A 36 -0.63 -2.60 14.08
C ILE A 36 0.63 -1.79 13.83
N VAL A 37 0.77 -0.62 14.43
CA VAL A 37 1.93 0.25 14.22
C VAL A 37 3.25 -0.44 14.57
N PRO A 38 3.44 -0.99 15.78
CA PRO A 38 4.67 -1.70 16.11
C PRO A 38 4.84 -3.00 15.30
N PHE A 39 3.76 -3.66 14.91
CA PHE A 39 3.82 -4.83 14.03
C PHE A 39 4.34 -4.48 12.63
N LEU A 40 3.81 -3.43 12.02
CA LEU A 40 4.18 -3.04 10.65
C LEU A 40 5.60 -2.48 10.59
N PHE A 41 5.92 -1.57 11.49
CA PHE A 41 7.12 -0.75 11.41
C PHE A 41 8.28 -1.20 12.31
N CYS A 42 8.10 -2.24 13.11
CA CYS A 42 9.04 -2.60 14.19
C CYS A 42 9.36 -1.40 15.10
N SER A 43 8.44 -0.45 15.21
CA SER A 43 8.59 0.79 15.96
C SER A 43 7.22 1.27 16.47
N PRO A 44 7.11 1.71 17.72
CA PRO A 44 5.85 2.22 18.25
C PRO A 44 5.46 3.60 17.70
N VAL A 45 6.37 4.28 16.98
CA VAL A 45 6.17 5.62 16.40
C VAL A 45 6.07 5.59 14.88
N GLY A 46 5.75 4.44 14.29
CA GLY A 46 5.66 4.27 12.84
C GLY A 46 4.63 5.18 12.17
N ASP A 47 3.52 5.43 12.81
CA ASP A 47 2.47 6.38 12.35
C ASP A 47 2.98 7.83 12.34
N THR A 48 3.74 8.23 13.35
CA THR A 48 4.41 9.54 13.39
C THR A 48 5.41 9.67 12.24
N LEU A 49 6.20 8.64 11.98
CA LEU A 49 7.13 8.62 10.85
C LEU A 49 6.41 8.73 9.50
N ALA A 50 5.28 8.05 9.35
CA ALA A 50 4.45 8.14 8.14
C ALA A 50 3.84 9.54 7.98
N ALA A 51 3.34 10.14 9.06
CA ALA A 51 2.83 11.51 9.06
C ALA A 51 3.89 12.53 8.66
N ASP A 52 5.08 12.41 9.22
CA ASP A 52 6.21 13.31 8.90
C ASP A 52 6.68 13.13 7.45
N TRP A 53 6.66 11.90 6.96
CA TRP A 53 6.97 11.63 5.56
C TRP A 53 5.95 12.26 4.62
N LEU A 54 4.64 12.10 4.89
CA LEU A 54 3.57 12.71 4.10
C LEU A 54 3.62 14.23 4.11
N ARG A 55 3.90 14.87 5.26
CA ARG A 55 4.04 16.33 5.34
C ARG A 55 5.16 16.87 4.46
N ARG A 56 6.24 16.11 4.29
CA ARG A 56 7.36 16.50 3.43
C ARG A 56 7.13 16.24 1.95
N SER A 57 6.24 15.29 1.64
CA SER A 57 6.06 14.75 0.27
C SER A 57 4.68 15.05 -0.31
N SER A 58 3.82 15.78 0.42
CA SER A 58 2.46 16.10 -0.02
C SER A 58 1.89 17.32 0.71
N ASP A 59 0.67 17.69 0.36
CA ASP A 59 -0.12 18.70 1.07
C ASP A 59 -0.84 18.17 2.33
N TYR A 60 -0.46 16.97 2.81
CA TYR A 60 -0.97 16.42 4.06
C TYR A 60 -0.58 17.29 5.24
N ASN A 61 -1.55 17.67 6.08
CA ASN A 61 -1.34 18.56 7.23
C ASN A 61 -1.80 17.97 8.58
N GLY A 62 -2.15 16.70 8.62
CA GLY A 62 -2.57 16.01 9.84
C GLY A 62 -3.94 15.34 9.70
N GLY A 63 -4.40 14.75 10.79
CA GLY A 63 -5.67 14.02 10.85
C GLY A 63 -5.52 12.65 11.50
N SER A 64 -6.63 11.92 11.58
CA SER A 64 -6.67 10.55 12.08
C SER A 64 -6.21 9.56 11.01
N TRP A 65 -5.93 8.33 11.45
CA TRP A 65 -5.49 7.23 10.61
C TRP A 65 -6.52 6.11 10.56
N ASP A 66 -6.67 5.54 9.38
CA ASP A 66 -7.26 4.22 9.17
C ASP A 66 -6.17 3.17 9.11
N TYR A 67 -6.44 2.00 9.68
CA TYR A 67 -5.48 0.90 9.81
C TYR A 67 -6.02 -0.32 9.06
N PHE A 68 -5.16 -0.93 8.25
CA PHE A 68 -5.52 -2.09 7.44
C PHE A 68 -4.57 -3.24 7.73
N LEU A 69 -5.13 -4.41 8.08
CA LEU A 69 -4.38 -5.63 8.29
C LEU A 69 -4.71 -6.62 7.18
N ILE A 70 -3.73 -6.92 6.35
CA ILE A 70 -3.87 -7.78 5.18
C ILE A 70 -3.44 -9.18 5.56
N PRO A 71 -4.33 -10.18 5.52
CA PRO A 71 -3.99 -11.55 5.87
C PRO A 71 -3.06 -12.18 4.82
N LYS A 72 -2.30 -13.19 5.24
CA LYS A 72 -1.44 -13.97 4.36
C LYS A 72 -2.21 -14.60 3.17
N ARG A 73 -3.50 -14.91 3.35
CA ARG A 73 -4.36 -15.44 2.30
C ARG A 73 -5.42 -14.41 1.94
N VAL A 74 -5.39 -13.98 0.68
CA VAL A 74 -6.35 -13.04 0.11
C VAL A 74 -7.18 -13.81 -0.91
N GLN A 75 -8.50 -13.93 -0.68
CA GLN A 75 -9.40 -14.44 -1.70
C GLN A 75 -9.80 -13.27 -2.61
N GLY A 76 -9.30 -13.26 -3.82
CA GLY A 76 -9.72 -12.30 -4.84
C GLY A 76 -10.78 -12.90 -5.76
N LYS A 77 -11.79 -12.11 -6.17
CA LYS A 77 -12.76 -12.47 -7.19
C LYS A 77 -12.20 -12.39 -8.63
N ILE A 78 -10.93 -12.65 -8.84
CA ILE A 78 -10.35 -12.64 -10.18
C ILE A 78 -10.70 -13.93 -10.92
N ALA A 79 -10.90 -15.03 -10.18
CA ALA A 79 -11.57 -16.25 -10.61
C ALA A 79 -12.19 -16.88 -9.34
N PRO A 80 -13.36 -17.54 -9.42
CA PRO A 80 -14.08 -17.97 -8.21
C PRO A 80 -13.35 -19.00 -7.34
N HIS A 81 -12.16 -19.44 -7.73
CA HIS A 81 -11.39 -20.47 -7.02
C HIS A 81 -9.90 -20.17 -6.87
N THR A 82 -9.41 -18.98 -7.24
CA THR A 82 -7.98 -18.67 -7.12
C THR A 82 -7.71 -18.06 -5.76
N ILE A 83 -7.06 -18.83 -4.88
CA ILE A 83 -6.49 -18.31 -3.64
C ILE A 83 -5.19 -17.59 -4.01
N ILE A 84 -5.18 -16.28 -3.89
CA ILE A 84 -3.99 -15.49 -4.08
C ILE A 84 -3.38 -15.28 -2.70
N THR A 85 -2.12 -15.63 -2.54
CA THR A 85 -1.43 -15.54 -1.26
C THR A 85 -0.35 -14.47 -1.32
N THR A 86 -0.33 -13.60 -0.33
CA THR A 86 0.87 -12.87 0.06
C THR A 86 1.78 -13.77 0.88
N GLN A 87 3.08 -13.49 0.93
CA GLN A 87 4.04 -14.35 1.66
C GLN A 87 3.77 -14.37 3.17
N VAL A 88 3.35 -13.23 3.73
CA VAL A 88 3.10 -13.04 5.16
C VAL A 88 1.89 -12.14 5.36
N THR A 89 1.35 -12.15 6.58
CA THR A 89 0.44 -11.07 7.02
C THR A 89 1.17 -9.74 7.00
N THR A 90 0.54 -8.73 6.45
CA THR A 90 1.07 -7.38 6.34
C THR A 90 -0.05 -6.36 6.57
N GLY A 91 0.15 -5.12 6.18
CA GLY A 91 -0.84 -4.08 6.29
C GLY A 91 -0.28 -2.73 5.91
N PHE A 92 -1.11 -1.73 6.04
CA PHE A 92 -0.73 -0.33 5.85
C PHE A 92 -1.62 0.58 6.69
N ILE A 93 -1.19 1.81 6.86
CA ILE A 93 -1.99 2.87 7.45
C ILE A 93 -2.28 3.93 6.39
N ALA A 94 -3.41 4.60 6.50
CA ALA A 94 -3.79 5.66 5.57
C ALA A 94 -4.44 6.82 6.32
N PRO A 95 -4.31 8.07 5.85
CA PRO A 95 -5.13 9.16 6.36
C PRO A 95 -6.60 8.79 6.28
N ALA A 96 -7.35 9.03 7.36
CA ALA A 96 -8.75 8.66 7.42
C ALA A 96 -9.62 9.57 6.52
N GLY A 97 -10.66 8.99 5.96
CA GLY A 97 -11.64 9.68 5.11
C GLY A 97 -11.35 9.62 3.62
N GLU A 98 -12.30 10.15 2.85
CA GLU A 98 -12.25 10.20 1.38
C GLU A 98 -11.55 11.48 0.88
N LEU A 99 -10.28 11.63 1.23
CA LEU A 99 -9.46 12.78 0.83
C LEU A 99 -8.53 12.40 -0.31
N THR A 100 -8.09 13.38 -1.07
CA THR A 100 -6.98 13.27 -2.02
C THR A 100 -5.84 14.17 -1.58
N PHE A 101 -4.62 13.79 -1.97
CA PHE A 101 -3.40 14.51 -1.64
C PHE A 101 -2.58 14.76 -2.90
N LYS A 102 -2.10 15.98 -3.04
CA LYS A 102 -1.10 16.32 -4.06
C LYS A 102 0.26 15.90 -3.52
N MET A 103 0.84 14.86 -4.12
CA MET A 103 2.15 14.36 -3.73
C MET A 103 3.22 14.85 -4.69
N ASP A 104 4.36 15.21 -4.11
CA ASP A 104 5.57 15.59 -4.84
C ASP A 104 6.78 14.94 -4.14
N ILE A 105 7.40 13.97 -4.82
CA ILE A 105 8.55 13.24 -4.32
C ILE A 105 9.74 13.60 -5.20
N ALA A 106 10.51 14.58 -4.77
CA ALA A 106 11.62 15.13 -5.55
C ALA A 106 12.69 14.09 -5.93
N GLY A 107 12.90 13.08 -5.07
CA GLY A 107 13.94 12.06 -5.27
C GLY A 107 13.72 11.16 -6.49
N ASN A 108 12.49 10.97 -6.93
CA ASN A 108 12.13 10.13 -8.09
C ASN A 108 11.28 10.88 -9.14
N TYR A 109 11.21 12.20 -9.05
CA TYR A 109 10.43 13.06 -9.96
C TYR A 109 8.94 12.69 -10.03
N PHE A 110 8.38 12.17 -8.96
CA PHE A 110 6.97 11.84 -8.88
C PHE A 110 6.16 13.06 -8.45
N SER A 111 5.18 13.43 -9.26
CA SER A 111 4.18 14.45 -8.92
C SER A 111 2.82 14.02 -9.43
N ALA A 112 1.86 13.82 -8.52
CA ALA A 112 0.49 13.42 -8.85
C ALA A 112 -0.45 13.67 -7.67
N GLU A 113 -1.76 13.75 -7.97
CA GLU A 113 -2.82 13.66 -6.98
C GLU A 113 -3.20 12.19 -6.78
N VAL A 114 -3.27 11.77 -5.52
CA VAL A 114 -3.59 10.38 -5.14
C VAL A 114 -4.64 10.35 -4.04
N SER A 115 -5.39 9.26 -3.94
CA SER A 115 -6.32 9.02 -2.83
C SER A 115 -5.60 8.90 -1.49
N ALA A 116 -6.32 9.12 -0.39
CA ALA A 116 -5.82 8.90 0.96
C ALA A 116 -5.26 7.48 1.14
N GLN A 117 -5.93 6.48 0.56
CA GLN A 117 -5.47 5.09 0.62
C GLN A 117 -4.15 4.90 -0.12
N ALA A 118 -4.02 5.41 -1.35
CA ALA A 118 -2.76 5.33 -2.10
C ALA A 118 -1.63 6.10 -1.41
N ALA A 119 -1.90 7.30 -0.89
CA ALA A 119 -0.94 8.09 -0.11
C ALA A 119 -0.45 7.31 1.12
N GLY A 120 -1.37 6.65 1.84
CA GLY A 120 -1.04 5.82 3.00
C GLY A 120 -0.19 4.60 2.65
N ILE A 121 -0.50 3.90 1.56
CA ILE A 121 0.30 2.77 1.06
C ILE A 121 1.71 3.24 0.71
N ILE A 122 1.84 4.33 -0.03
CA ILE A 122 3.14 4.91 -0.41
C ILE A 122 3.94 5.27 0.85
N ALA A 123 3.34 6.01 1.79
CA ALA A 123 4.01 6.41 3.03
C ALA A 123 4.45 5.20 3.86
N THR A 124 3.58 4.19 3.98
CA THR A 124 3.90 2.95 4.70
C THR A 124 5.12 2.26 4.09
N LEU A 125 5.14 2.08 2.77
CA LEU A 125 6.26 1.46 2.06
C LEU A 125 7.56 2.26 2.21
N MET A 126 7.49 3.58 2.05
CA MET A 126 8.67 4.47 2.16
C MET A 126 9.26 4.47 3.57
N VAL A 127 8.41 4.50 4.60
CA VAL A 127 8.86 4.42 6.00
C VAL A 127 9.46 3.06 6.32
N MET A 128 8.80 1.96 5.91
CA MET A 128 9.34 0.61 6.10
C MET A 128 10.70 0.44 5.41
N ASN A 129 10.83 0.97 4.19
CA ASN A 129 12.10 0.94 3.47
C ASN A 129 13.19 1.70 4.22
N GLY A 130 12.92 2.92 4.65
CA GLY A 130 13.87 3.71 5.44
C GLY A 130 14.28 3.02 6.76
N LEU A 131 13.33 2.37 7.43
CA LEU A 131 13.61 1.61 8.65
C LEU A 131 14.44 0.34 8.37
N SER A 132 14.19 -0.36 7.27
CA SER A 132 14.99 -1.54 6.90
C SER A 132 16.45 -1.18 6.64
N TRP A 133 16.72 -0.06 5.99
CA TRP A 133 18.09 0.47 5.81
C TRP A 133 18.75 0.78 7.16
N LYS A 134 18.06 1.49 8.06
CA LYS A 134 18.58 1.80 9.41
C LYS A 134 18.91 0.54 10.20
N LEU A 135 18.02 -0.47 10.19
CA LEU A 135 18.27 -1.74 10.89
C LEU A 135 19.43 -2.50 10.27
N SER A 136 19.59 -2.47 8.95
CA SER A 136 20.74 -3.06 8.26
C SER A 136 22.08 -2.45 8.72
N GLU A 137 22.11 -1.13 8.91
CA GLU A 137 23.30 -0.41 9.39
C GLU A 137 23.62 -0.67 10.87
N MET A 138 22.63 -1.09 11.68
CA MET A 138 22.80 -1.42 13.10
C MET A 138 23.50 -2.74 13.35
N GLY A 139 23.67 -3.56 12.32
CA GLY A 139 24.45 -4.81 12.38
C GLY A 139 23.63 -6.09 12.48
N PRO A 140 24.32 -7.25 12.58
CA PRO A 140 23.70 -8.58 12.43
C PRO A 140 22.62 -8.90 13.47
N ALA A 141 22.67 -8.31 14.66
CA ALA A 141 21.68 -8.52 15.71
C ALA A 141 20.26 -8.07 15.29
N TYR A 142 20.15 -7.19 14.30
CA TYR A 142 18.88 -6.63 13.78
C TYR A 142 18.45 -7.25 12.46
N SER A 143 19.18 -8.24 11.93
CA SER A 143 18.88 -8.85 10.62
C SER A 143 17.47 -9.42 10.54
N GLY A 144 17.00 -10.09 11.59
CA GLY A 144 15.63 -10.65 11.61
C GLY A 144 14.52 -9.60 11.53
N LEU A 145 14.70 -8.44 12.18
CA LEU A 145 13.77 -7.32 12.07
C LEU A 145 13.82 -6.69 10.67
N CYS A 146 15.02 -6.54 10.12
CA CYS A 146 15.23 -6.02 8.77
C CYS A 146 14.52 -6.91 7.72
N GLU A 147 14.76 -8.23 7.77
CA GLU A 147 14.09 -9.21 6.91
C GLU A 147 12.57 -9.17 7.06
N GLY A 148 12.08 -9.08 8.28
CA GLY A 148 10.65 -8.96 8.56
C GLY A 148 10.01 -7.71 7.92
N LEU A 149 10.70 -6.58 7.92
CA LEU A 149 10.25 -5.35 7.23
C LEU A 149 10.23 -5.54 5.71
N ILE A 150 11.28 -6.14 5.13
CA ILE A 150 11.39 -6.40 3.68
C ILE A 150 10.25 -7.30 3.22
N VAL A 151 10.04 -8.43 3.89
CA VAL A 151 8.99 -9.40 3.52
C VAL A 151 7.59 -8.78 3.62
N ARG A 152 7.34 -7.94 4.64
CA ARG A 152 6.06 -7.21 4.74
C ARG A 152 5.87 -6.18 3.64
N GLN A 153 6.93 -5.47 3.22
CA GLN A 153 6.88 -4.56 2.06
C GLN A 153 6.52 -5.32 0.78
N ASP A 154 7.18 -6.45 0.53
CA ASP A 154 6.91 -7.26 -0.66
C ASP A 154 5.47 -7.79 -0.64
N ALA A 155 4.96 -8.18 0.53
CA ALA A 155 3.57 -8.60 0.68
C ALA A 155 2.57 -7.46 0.40
N ILE A 156 2.88 -6.20 0.73
CA ILE A 156 2.04 -5.04 0.34
C ILE A 156 2.05 -4.87 -1.19
N LYS A 157 3.21 -4.97 -1.81
CA LYS A 157 3.36 -4.87 -3.27
C LYS A 157 2.57 -5.98 -3.99
N ASP A 158 2.65 -7.21 -3.47
CA ASP A 158 1.85 -8.33 -3.98
C ASP A 158 0.36 -8.04 -3.84
N TYR A 159 -0.08 -7.55 -2.68
CA TYR A 159 -1.46 -7.17 -2.43
C TYR A 159 -1.98 -6.13 -3.44
N ILE A 160 -1.22 -5.06 -3.69
CA ILE A 160 -1.58 -4.00 -4.66
C ILE A 160 -1.81 -4.60 -6.06
N SER A 161 -0.98 -5.55 -6.45
CA SER A 161 -1.06 -6.24 -7.75
C SER A 161 -2.25 -7.21 -7.81
N ILE A 162 -2.45 -8.00 -6.76
CA ILE A 162 -3.50 -9.01 -6.63
C ILE A 162 -4.89 -8.39 -6.71
N ILE A 163 -5.14 -7.33 -5.94
CA ILE A 163 -6.43 -6.63 -5.94
C ILE A 163 -6.61 -5.71 -7.15
N LYS A 164 -5.60 -5.58 -8.00
CA LYS A 164 -5.57 -4.61 -9.11
C LYS A 164 -5.94 -3.21 -8.62
N HIS A 165 -5.24 -2.73 -7.58
CA HIS A 165 -5.51 -1.40 -7.02
C HIS A 165 -5.64 -0.35 -8.13
N PRO A 166 -6.67 0.51 -8.13
CA PRO A 166 -6.94 1.44 -9.25
C PRO A 166 -5.80 2.43 -9.48
N GLU A 167 -5.08 2.79 -8.42
CA GLU A 167 -3.93 3.69 -8.49
C GLU A 167 -2.57 2.96 -8.41
N ARG A 168 -2.54 1.63 -8.69
CA ARG A 168 -1.29 0.86 -8.59
C ARG A 168 -0.15 1.45 -9.42
N HIS A 169 -0.44 1.99 -10.59
CA HIS A 169 0.56 2.62 -11.45
C HIS A 169 1.18 3.88 -10.81
N LEU A 170 0.40 4.66 -10.06
CA LEU A 170 0.89 5.82 -9.32
C LEU A 170 1.71 5.37 -8.11
N ILE A 171 1.22 4.35 -7.37
CA ILE A 171 1.94 3.79 -6.22
C ILE A 171 3.32 3.27 -6.67
N TRP A 172 3.39 2.49 -7.75
CA TRP A 172 4.65 1.98 -8.28
C TRP A 172 5.61 3.09 -8.66
N ARG A 173 5.14 4.10 -9.38
CA ARG A 173 5.96 5.26 -9.74
C ARG A 173 6.45 6.07 -8.55
N ALA A 174 5.67 6.11 -7.48
CA ALA A 174 6.01 6.86 -6.28
C ALA A 174 7.11 6.18 -5.45
N ILE A 175 7.23 4.86 -5.49
CA ILE A 175 8.18 4.09 -4.69
C ILE A 175 9.40 3.61 -5.49
N ASP A 176 9.44 3.85 -6.80
CA ASP A 176 10.53 3.50 -7.72
C ASP A 176 11.70 4.52 -7.61
#